data_302b65c5428b334606e465aa3414383f
#
_entry.id   302b65c5428b334606e465aa3414383f
#
_cell.length_a   1.000
_cell.length_b   1.000
_cell.length_c   1.000
_cell.angle_alpha   90.00
_cell.angle_beta   90.00
_cell.angle_gamma   90.00
#
_symmetry.space_group_name_H-M   'P 1'
#
loop_
_entity.id
_entity.type
_entity.pdbx_description
1 polymer ?
#
loop_
_entity_poly.entity_id
_entity_poly.type
_entity_poly.pdbx_seq_one_letter_code
_entity_poly.pdbx_strand_id
1 'polypeptide(L)'
;MRILGVNLAEHGSICMLNDGQIEYYVEAERITRKKYDFRVDRIIDDSFKPDAIALADCDYLHASDFADKMLYTAKARSKLKRLYPDVPVYDYTKKHHLTHAACGYYRSDFLEAAVVVVDGVGSNGECESIYHVSHNEFTCIQKRITKSDSVGFGKLFEITAVSMGWDHREAGKVMGHAALGEGDTHECQKLWEARLHVLVEDAIRETGCECIVLAGGCMLNCVANYKLLKSLPKAVKLYTEPVAHDGGTSIGAAYLVHYATKIRHT
;
A
#
# COMPACT_ATOMS: atom_id res chain seq x y z
N MET A 1 -0.30 10.44 -21.81
CA MET A 1 -0.74 9.03 -21.68
C MET A 1 -1.60 8.90 -20.44
N ARG A 2 -2.82 8.42 -20.61
CA ARG A 2 -3.78 8.20 -19.53
C ARG A 2 -3.74 6.74 -19.08
N ILE A 3 -3.50 6.51 -17.80
CA ILE A 3 -3.37 5.16 -17.22
C ILE A 3 -4.41 4.97 -16.15
N LEU A 4 -5.23 3.92 -16.30
CA LEU A 4 -6.20 3.51 -15.28
C LEU A 4 -5.55 2.48 -14.34
N GLY A 5 -5.16 2.90 -13.15
CA GLY A 5 -4.76 2.02 -12.07
C GLY A 5 -6.01 1.45 -11.36
N VAL A 6 -6.02 0.16 -11.06
CA VAL A 6 -7.14 -0.54 -10.43
C VAL A 6 -6.62 -1.44 -9.32
N ASN A 7 -7.04 -1.21 -8.09
CA ASN A 7 -6.82 -2.11 -6.97
C ASN A 7 -7.99 -3.09 -6.83
N LEU A 8 -7.70 -4.38 -6.91
CA LEU A 8 -8.67 -5.48 -6.79
C LEU A 8 -8.75 -6.07 -5.37
N ALA A 9 -7.89 -5.60 -4.44
CA ALA A 9 -7.86 -6.02 -3.04
C ALA A 9 -8.89 -5.27 -2.18
N GLU A 10 -8.83 -5.45 -0.85
CA GLU A 10 -9.52 -4.58 0.10
C GLU A 10 -9.25 -3.12 -0.22
N HIS A 11 -10.17 -2.23 0.18
CA HIS A 11 -10.12 -0.84 -0.26
C HIS A 11 -10.04 -0.69 -1.78
N GLY A 12 -10.84 -1.52 -2.50
CA GLY A 12 -10.90 -1.48 -3.96
C GLY A 12 -10.97 -0.04 -4.47
N SER A 13 -10.04 0.34 -5.34
CA SER A 13 -9.87 1.72 -5.76
C SER A 13 -9.51 1.83 -7.23
N ILE A 14 -9.75 3.00 -7.80
CA ILE A 14 -9.25 3.37 -9.12
C ILE A 14 -8.49 4.69 -9.05
N CYS A 15 -7.46 4.78 -9.88
CA CYS A 15 -6.69 6.00 -10.11
C CYS A 15 -6.59 6.25 -11.61
N MET A 16 -6.98 7.41 -12.08
CA MET A 16 -6.65 7.87 -13.43
C MET A 16 -5.43 8.78 -13.34
N LEU A 17 -4.33 8.31 -13.89
CA LEU A 17 -3.09 9.07 -14.04
C LEU A 17 -3.03 9.63 -15.46
N ASN A 18 -2.84 10.93 -15.61
CA ASN A 18 -2.67 11.59 -16.91
C ASN A 18 -1.32 12.29 -16.96
N ASP A 19 -0.41 11.79 -17.79
CA ASP A 19 0.97 12.29 -17.95
C ASP A 19 1.73 12.48 -16.62
N GLY A 20 1.50 11.55 -15.68
CA GLY A 20 2.14 11.56 -14.36
C GLY A 20 1.41 12.37 -13.29
N GLN A 21 0.27 12.99 -13.61
CA GLN A 21 -0.57 13.70 -12.66
C GLN A 21 -1.83 12.90 -12.35
N ILE A 22 -2.20 12.81 -11.07
CA ILE A 22 -3.45 12.16 -10.66
C ILE A 22 -4.63 13.07 -11.07
N GLU A 23 -5.38 12.65 -12.09
CA GLU A 23 -6.58 13.33 -12.56
C GLU A 23 -7.81 12.95 -11.72
N TYR A 24 -7.87 11.68 -11.28
CA TYR A 24 -8.98 11.16 -10.50
C TYR A 24 -8.53 10.01 -9.61
N TYR A 25 -9.03 9.96 -8.38
CA TYR A 25 -8.86 8.84 -7.47
C TYR A 25 -10.11 8.65 -6.63
N VAL A 26 -10.57 7.41 -6.51
CA VAL A 26 -11.69 7.06 -5.63
C VAL A 26 -11.60 5.61 -5.15
N GLU A 27 -11.99 5.40 -3.90
CA GLU A 27 -12.20 4.08 -3.33
C GLU A 27 -13.68 3.66 -3.46
N ALA A 28 -13.92 2.37 -3.71
CA ALA A 28 -15.27 1.82 -3.85
C ALA A 28 -16.16 2.13 -2.64
N GLU A 29 -15.59 2.09 -1.44
CA GLU A 29 -16.32 2.37 -0.19
C GLU A 29 -16.94 3.78 -0.14
N ARG A 30 -16.36 4.77 -0.83
CA ARG A 30 -16.90 6.14 -0.88
C ARG A 30 -18.21 6.20 -1.62
N ILE A 31 -18.37 5.34 -2.62
CA ILE A 31 -19.58 5.24 -3.47
C ILE A 31 -20.56 4.21 -2.90
N THR A 32 -20.08 3.04 -2.53
CA THR A 32 -20.93 1.93 -2.07
C THR A 32 -21.36 2.04 -0.61
N ARG A 33 -20.69 2.92 0.18
CA ARG A 33 -20.90 3.14 1.63
C ARG A 33 -20.66 1.88 2.48
N LYS A 34 -19.91 0.90 1.95
CA LYS A 34 -19.45 -0.29 2.65
C LYS A 34 -17.94 -0.17 2.88
N LYS A 35 -17.49 -0.17 4.13
CA LYS A 35 -16.05 -0.14 4.48
C LYS A 35 -15.33 -1.37 3.89
N TYR A 36 -14.06 -1.18 3.52
CA TYR A 36 -13.18 -2.23 3.00
C TYR A 36 -13.72 -2.92 1.73
N ASP A 37 -14.44 -2.18 0.90
CA ASP A 37 -15.21 -2.73 -0.22
C ASP A 37 -14.31 -3.15 -1.39
N PHE A 38 -14.45 -4.41 -1.83
CA PHE A 38 -13.77 -4.96 -3.02
C PHE A 38 -14.49 -4.60 -4.34
N ARG A 39 -15.69 -4.04 -4.32
CA ARG A 39 -16.53 -3.85 -5.49
C ARG A 39 -16.08 -2.71 -6.39
N VAL A 40 -14.80 -2.79 -6.82
CA VAL A 40 -14.23 -1.82 -7.75
C VAL A 40 -14.97 -1.80 -9.09
N ASP A 41 -15.66 -2.90 -9.48
CA ASP A 41 -16.55 -2.94 -10.63
C ASP A 41 -17.66 -1.89 -10.59
N ARG A 42 -18.02 -1.37 -9.42
CA ARG A 42 -19.03 -0.32 -9.24
C ARG A 42 -18.55 1.08 -9.60
N ILE A 43 -17.25 1.29 -9.63
CA ILE A 43 -16.63 2.60 -9.84
C ILE A 43 -15.87 2.70 -11.18
N ILE A 44 -15.70 1.59 -11.90
CA ILE A 44 -15.18 1.59 -13.27
C ILE A 44 -16.31 1.92 -14.23
N ASP A 45 -16.12 2.86 -15.15
CA ASP A 45 -17.06 3.18 -16.23
C ASP A 45 -16.33 3.55 -17.53
N ASP A 46 -17.08 3.81 -18.61
CA ASP A 46 -16.56 4.06 -19.95
C ASP A 46 -16.05 5.50 -20.18
N SER A 47 -16.23 6.39 -19.21
CA SER A 47 -15.79 7.78 -19.28
C SER A 47 -14.26 7.95 -19.19
N PHE A 48 -13.57 6.98 -18.60
CA PHE A 48 -12.13 7.11 -18.32
C PHE A 48 -11.22 7.11 -19.56
N LYS A 49 -11.54 6.35 -20.60
CA LYS A 49 -10.76 6.26 -21.87
C LYS A 49 -9.25 6.16 -21.65
N PRO A 50 -8.76 5.10 -20.98
CA PRO A 50 -7.34 4.94 -20.71
C PRO A 50 -6.58 4.46 -21.95
N ASP A 51 -5.29 4.86 -22.05
CA ASP A 51 -4.33 4.31 -23.01
C ASP A 51 -3.69 3.01 -22.49
N ALA A 52 -3.70 2.80 -21.17
CA ALA A 52 -3.20 1.61 -20.50
C ALA A 52 -3.97 1.35 -19.18
N ILE A 53 -4.03 0.08 -18.77
CA ILE A 53 -4.61 -0.35 -17.49
C ILE A 53 -3.51 -1.00 -16.65
N ALA A 54 -3.42 -0.63 -15.38
CA ALA A 54 -2.50 -1.21 -14.40
C ALA A 54 -3.30 -1.88 -13.28
N LEU A 55 -3.11 -3.18 -13.06
CA LEU A 55 -3.81 -3.93 -12.01
C LEU A 55 -2.91 -4.14 -10.80
N ALA A 56 -3.43 -3.83 -9.63
CA ALA A 56 -2.87 -4.19 -8.33
C ALA A 56 -3.83 -5.13 -7.60
N ASP A 57 -3.28 -5.96 -6.73
CA ASP A 57 -4.05 -6.86 -5.87
C ASP A 57 -3.18 -7.29 -4.68
N CYS A 58 -3.80 -7.93 -3.70
CA CYS A 58 -3.17 -8.69 -2.64
C CYS A 58 -3.75 -10.10 -2.67
N ASP A 59 -2.89 -11.13 -2.77
CA ASP A 59 -3.34 -12.54 -2.81
C ASP A 59 -3.63 -13.11 -1.41
N TYR A 60 -3.30 -12.36 -0.34
CA TYR A 60 -3.74 -12.71 1.00
C TYR A 60 -5.21 -12.33 1.25
N LEU A 61 -5.94 -13.22 1.95
CA LEU A 61 -7.33 -13.03 2.31
C LEU A 61 -7.69 -13.69 3.61
N HIS A 62 -8.57 -13.03 4.37
CA HIS A 62 -9.34 -13.71 5.40
C HIS A 62 -10.30 -14.71 4.73
N ALA A 63 -10.44 -15.91 5.32
CA ALA A 63 -11.30 -16.95 4.79
C ALA A 63 -12.76 -16.49 4.60
N SER A 64 -13.24 -15.57 5.45
CA SER A 64 -14.58 -14.95 5.37
C SER A 64 -14.81 -14.16 4.08
N ASP A 65 -13.77 -13.58 3.51
CA ASP A 65 -13.88 -12.65 2.38
C ASP A 65 -13.53 -13.30 1.04
N PHE A 66 -13.08 -14.56 1.06
CA PHE A 66 -12.58 -15.26 -0.13
C PHE A 66 -13.57 -15.31 -1.28
N ALA A 67 -14.80 -15.70 -1.02
CA ALA A 67 -15.85 -15.83 -2.06
C ALA A 67 -16.19 -14.47 -2.68
N ASP A 68 -16.34 -13.44 -1.84
CA ASP A 68 -16.65 -12.08 -2.29
C ASP A 68 -15.49 -11.52 -3.13
N LYS A 69 -14.27 -11.65 -2.69
CA LYS A 69 -13.11 -11.19 -3.45
C LYS A 69 -13.02 -11.85 -4.82
N MET A 70 -13.11 -13.19 -4.88
CA MET A 70 -13.05 -13.92 -6.15
C MET A 70 -14.15 -13.45 -7.11
N LEU A 71 -15.38 -13.29 -6.61
CA LEU A 71 -16.51 -12.83 -7.40
C LEU A 71 -16.28 -11.41 -7.96
N TYR A 72 -15.88 -10.47 -7.10
CA TYR A 72 -15.75 -9.07 -7.50
C TYR A 72 -14.49 -8.81 -8.33
N THR A 73 -13.41 -9.53 -8.08
CA THR A 73 -12.22 -9.52 -8.97
C THR A 73 -12.59 -10.00 -10.38
N ALA A 74 -13.34 -11.10 -10.50
CA ALA A 74 -13.79 -11.61 -11.79
C ALA A 74 -14.73 -10.61 -12.51
N LYS A 75 -15.66 -9.99 -11.78
CA LYS A 75 -16.54 -8.94 -12.31
C LYS A 75 -15.75 -7.73 -12.81
N ALA A 76 -14.79 -7.24 -12.04
CA ALA A 76 -13.96 -6.10 -12.40
C ALA A 76 -13.15 -6.38 -13.67
N ARG A 77 -12.45 -7.54 -13.73
CA ARG A 77 -11.68 -7.96 -14.91
C ARG A 77 -12.57 -8.11 -16.16
N SER A 78 -13.74 -8.73 -16.01
CA SER A 78 -14.73 -8.86 -17.11
C SER A 78 -15.23 -7.49 -17.59
N LYS A 79 -15.49 -6.56 -16.68
CA LYS A 79 -15.95 -5.22 -17.01
C LYS A 79 -14.85 -4.42 -17.73
N LEU A 80 -13.62 -4.47 -17.26
CA LEU A 80 -12.47 -3.83 -17.92
C LEU A 80 -12.29 -4.36 -19.35
N LYS A 81 -12.31 -5.68 -19.53
CA LYS A 81 -12.18 -6.30 -20.85
C LYS A 81 -13.31 -5.89 -21.80
N ARG A 82 -14.53 -5.74 -21.29
CA ARG A 82 -15.69 -5.32 -22.10
C ARG A 82 -15.63 -3.85 -22.50
N LEU A 83 -15.23 -2.98 -21.57
CA LEU A 83 -15.17 -1.53 -21.81
C LEU A 83 -13.95 -1.12 -22.62
N TYR A 84 -12.84 -1.83 -22.46
CA TYR A 84 -11.52 -1.48 -23.00
C TYR A 84 -10.84 -2.69 -23.65
N PRO A 85 -11.45 -3.33 -24.69
CA PRO A 85 -10.98 -4.60 -25.24
C PRO A 85 -9.57 -4.56 -25.81
N ASP A 86 -9.16 -3.41 -26.37
CA ASP A 86 -7.88 -3.23 -27.07
C ASP A 86 -6.83 -2.48 -26.24
N VAL A 87 -7.15 -2.11 -25.00
CA VAL A 87 -6.24 -1.38 -24.11
C VAL A 87 -5.26 -2.36 -23.44
N PRO A 88 -3.94 -2.12 -23.51
CA PRO A 88 -2.96 -2.98 -22.87
C PRO A 88 -3.13 -3.00 -21.36
N VAL A 89 -2.99 -4.19 -20.77
CA VAL A 89 -3.12 -4.43 -19.33
C VAL A 89 -1.77 -4.84 -18.76
N TYR A 90 -1.30 -4.11 -17.75
CA TYR A 90 -0.09 -4.39 -16.98
C TYR A 90 -0.49 -4.98 -15.63
N ASP A 91 -0.03 -6.19 -15.34
CA ASP A 91 -0.45 -6.95 -14.16
C ASP A 91 0.62 -6.91 -13.06
N TYR A 92 0.33 -6.18 -11.96
CA TYR A 92 1.13 -6.10 -10.75
C TYR A 92 0.48 -6.83 -9.57
N THR A 93 -0.53 -7.68 -9.82
CA THR A 93 -1.32 -8.33 -8.75
C THR A 93 -0.50 -9.22 -7.82
N LYS A 94 0.72 -9.64 -8.23
CA LYS A 94 1.66 -10.38 -7.38
C LYS A 94 2.83 -9.54 -6.86
N LYS A 95 2.72 -8.22 -6.94
CA LYS A 95 3.77 -7.27 -6.56
C LYS A 95 3.23 -6.21 -5.60
N HIS A 96 2.47 -6.65 -4.58
CA HIS A 96 1.74 -5.77 -3.67
C HIS A 96 2.63 -4.72 -3.01
N HIS A 97 3.71 -5.13 -2.34
CA HIS A 97 4.63 -4.17 -1.70
C HIS A 97 5.33 -3.24 -2.70
N LEU A 98 5.59 -3.70 -3.94
CA LEU A 98 6.13 -2.82 -4.96
C LEU A 98 5.13 -1.71 -5.35
N THR A 99 3.83 -2.03 -5.40
CA THR A 99 2.81 -1.00 -5.70
C THR A 99 2.65 0.00 -4.57
N HIS A 100 2.74 -0.42 -3.29
CA HIS A 100 2.84 0.49 -2.15
C HIS A 100 4.09 1.39 -2.24
N ALA A 101 5.25 0.79 -2.52
CA ALA A 101 6.50 1.52 -2.63
C ALA A 101 6.44 2.58 -3.74
N ALA A 102 5.89 2.22 -4.89
CA ALA A 102 5.72 3.13 -6.02
C ALA A 102 4.75 4.28 -5.70
N CYS A 103 3.64 4.00 -4.99
CA CYS A 103 2.72 5.04 -4.54
C CYS A 103 3.44 6.08 -3.68
N GLY A 104 4.17 5.65 -2.66
CA GLY A 104 4.89 6.55 -1.77
C GLY A 104 6.04 7.27 -2.47
N TYR A 105 6.88 6.56 -3.22
CA TYR A 105 8.05 7.14 -3.85
C TYR A 105 7.70 8.24 -4.85
N TYR A 106 6.81 7.96 -5.81
CA TYR A 106 6.49 8.92 -6.87
C TYR A 106 5.71 10.15 -6.38
N ARG A 107 5.20 10.12 -5.16
CA ARG A 107 4.50 11.26 -4.53
C ARG A 107 5.34 11.99 -3.49
N SER A 108 6.54 11.48 -3.18
CA SER A 108 7.44 12.10 -2.21
C SER A 108 8.28 13.25 -2.78
N ASP A 109 8.32 13.41 -4.10
CA ASP A 109 9.21 14.32 -4.84
C ASP A 109 10.72 14.03 -4.63
N PHE A 110 11.08 12.88 -4.05
CA PHE A 110 12.47 12.47 -3.89
C PHE A 110 13.02 11.86 -5.18
N LEU A 111 14.26 12.22 -5.56
CA LEU A 111 14.94 11.64 -6.73
C LEU A 111 15.55 10.27 -6.41
N GLU A 112 15.98 10.10 -5.16
CA GLU A 112 16.49 8.85 -4.60
C GLU A 112 15.97 8.71 -3.18
N ALA A 113 15.56 7.50 -2.80
CA ALA A 113 15.01 7.25 -1.47
C ALA A 113 15.14 5.78 -1.06
N ALA A 114 15.18 5.55 0.25
CA ALA A 114 14.82 4.26 0.83
C ALA A 114 13.32 4.25 1.14
N VAL A 115 12.60 3.27 0.59
CA VAL A 115 11.16 3.11 0.79
C VAL A 115 10.91 1.93 1.72
N VAL A 116 10.34 2.21 2.89
CA VAL A 116 9.96 1.21 3.88
C VAL A 116 8.46 0.92 3.74
N VAL A 117 8.13 -0.31 3.40
CA VAL A 117 6.76 -0.79 3.26
C VAL A 117 6.45 -1.76 4.40
N VAL A 118 5.41 -1.47 5.18
CA VAL A 118 4.92 -2.39 6.21
C VAL A 118 3.40 -2.48 6.14
N ASP A 119 2.93 -3.70 5.96
CA ASP A 119 1.52 -3.98 5.76
C ASP A 119 1.06 -5.19 6.58
N GLY A 120 -0.25 -5.50 6.53
CA GLY A 120 -0.82 -6.67 7.17
C GLY A 120 -0.19 -7.95 6.63
N VAL A 121 -0.50 -8.28 5.41
CA VAL A 121 0.12 -9.34 4.61
C VAL A 121 -0.07 -8.99 3.13
N GLY A 122 1.01 -8.85 2.39
CA GLY A 122 0.99 -8.68 0.94
C GLY A 122 1.12 -9.98 0.17
N SER A 123 1.42 -9.86 -1.12
CA SER A 123 1.62 -11.00 -2.01
C SER A 123 2.69 -11.97 -1.51
N ASN A 124 2.41 -13.26 -1.56
CA ASN A 124 3.30 -14.33 -1.06
C ASN A 124 3.65 -14.21 0.44
N GLY A 125 2.81 -13.55 1.24
CA GLY A 125 3.02 -13.38 2.68
C GLY A 125 3.96 -12.24 3.06
N GLU A 126 4.30 -11.34 2.15
CA GLU A 126 5.12 -10.15 2.46
C GLU A 126 4.46 -9.34 3.57
N CYS A 127 5.23 -8.95 4.60
CA CYS A 127 4.74 -8.09 5.68
C CYS A 127 5.62 -6.87 5.90
N GLU A 128 6.91 -6.94 5.55
CA GLU A 128 7.85 -5.82 5.59
C GLU A 128 8.74 -5.88 4.36
N SER A 129 9.04 -4.74 3.75
CA SER A 129 10.01 -4.63 2.66
C SER A 129 10.74 -3.30 2.71
N ILE A 130 12.02 -3.31 2.34
CA ILE A 130 12.82 -2.11 2.14
C ILE A 130 13.26 -2.10 0.68
N TYR A 131 12.96 -1.02 -0.01
CA TYR A 131 13.43 -0.78 -1.38
C TYR A 131 14.40 0.40 -1.39
N HIS A 132 15.50 0.25 -2.10
CA HIS A 132 16.29 1.37 -2.59
C HIS A 132 15.72 1.78 -3.95
N VAL A 133 15.39 3.05 -4.11
CA VAL A 133 14.85 3.58 -5.37
C VAL A 133 15.72 4.71 -5.84
N SER A 134 16.29 4.54 -7.02
CA SER A 134 17.12 5.53 -7.70
C SER A 134 16.86 5.44 -9.20
N HIS A 135 16.75 6.58 -9.89
CA HIS A 135 16.48 6.65 -11.34
C HIS A 135 15.25 5.84 -11.79
N ASN A 136 14.20 5.81 -10.96
CA ASN A 136 12.97 5.01 -11.14
C ASN A 136 13.15 3.49 -11.10
N GLU A 137 14.32 2.99 -10.70
CA GLU A 137 14.59 1.57 -10.47
C GLU A 137 14.34 1.22 -9.00
N PHE A 138 13.52 0.20 -8.77
CA PHE A 138 13.18 -0.32 -7.44
C PHE A 138 13.98 -1.58 -7.16
N THR A 139 15.00 -1.48 -6.31
CA THR A 139 15.78 -2.63 -5.83
C THR A 139 15.29 -3.03 -4.45
N CYS A 140 14.75 -4.24 -4.31
CA CYS A 140 14.37 -4.78 -3.01
C CYS A 140 15.62 -5.18 -2.24
N ILE A 141 15.92 -4.47 -1.15
CA ILE A 141 17.09 -4.68 -0.30
C ILE A 141 16.78 -5.72 0.78
N GLN A 142 15.61 -5.60 1.40
CA GLN A 142 15.17 -6.49 2.47
C GLN A 142 13.70 -6.84 2.31
N LYS A 143 13.36 -8.07 2.64
CA LYS A 143 11.99 -8.56 2.66
C LYS A 143 11.78 -9.54 3.80
N ARG A 144 10.72 -9.33 4.57
CA ARG A 144 10.24 -10.26 5.58
C ARG A 144 8.90 -10.84 5.14
N ILE A 145 8.78 -12.16 5.31
CA ILE A 145 7.56 -12.91 4.99
C ILE A 145 6.96 -13.42 6.29
N THR A 146 5.66 -13.26 6.47
CA THR A 146 4.90 -13.86 7.57
C THR A 146 4.96 -15.39 7.45
N LYS A 147 5.29 -16.05 8.58
CA LYS A 147 5.30 -17.51 8.73
C LYS A 147 4.35 -17.89 9.86
N SER A 148 4.09 -19.20 10.01
CA SER A 148 3.23 -19.72 11.08
C SER A 148 3.71 -19.38 12.49
N ASP A 149 5.01 -19.16 12.67
CA ASP A 149 5.69 -18.86 13.94
C ASP A 149 6.08 -17.37 14.10
N SER A 150 5.88 -16.55 13.09
CA SER A 150 6.22 -15.12 13.15
C SER A 150 5.25 -14.27 12.34
N VAL A 151 4.43 -13.52 13.04
CA VAL A 151 3.47 -12.59 12.42
C VAL A 151 4.10 -11.22 12.15
N GLY A 152 3.65 -10.56 11.08
CA GLY A 152 3.99 -9.15 10.82
C GLY A 152 3.23 -8.20 11.75
N PHE A 153 3.69 -6.95 11.83
CA PHE A 153 3.07 -5.96 12.74
C PHE A 153 1.63 -5.63 12.39
N GLY A 154 1.26 -5.57 11.11
CA GLY A 154 -0.14 -5.39 10.74
C GLY A 154 -1.03 -6.48 11.33
N LYS A 155 -0.60 -7.74 11.26
CA LYS A 155 -1.28 -8.87 11.90
C LYS A 155 -1.29 -8.79 13.43
N LEU A 156 -0.23 -8.28 14.04
CA LEU A 156 -0.21 -8.06 15.49
C LEU A 156 -1.29 -7.05 15.89
N PHE A 157 -1.47 -5.96 15.15
CA PHE A 157 -2.54 -4.99 15.40
C PHE A 157 -3.94 -5.61 15.22
N GLU A 158 -4.14 -6.45 14.19
CA GLU A 158 -5.40 -7.17 13.99
C GLU A 158 -5.71 -8.13 15.14
N ILE A 159 -4.71 -8.92 15.60
CA ILE A 159 -4.86 -9.85 16.73
C ILE A 159 -5.18 -9.06 18.00
N THR A 160 -4.50 -7.95 18.25
CA THR A 160 -4.76 -7.08 19.40
C THR A 160 -6.18 -6.49 19.34
N ALA A 161 -6.66 -6.08 18.15
CA ALA A 161 -8.03 -5.61 17.98
C ALA A 161 -9.04 -6.71 18.37
N VAL A 162 -8.82 -7.94 17.89
CA VAL A 162 -9.68 -9.10 18.21
C VAL A 162 -9.65 -9.43 19.70
N SER A 163 -8.48 -9.38 20.37
CA SER A 163 -8.37 -9.61 21.82
C SER A 163 -9.16 -8.59 22.66
N MET A 164 -9.34 -7.38 22.11
CA MET A 164 -10.18 -6.32 22.70
C MET A 164 -11.68 -6.48 22.37
N GLY A 165 -12.07 -7.53 21.64
CA GLY A 165 -13.46 -7.76 21.22
C GLY A 165 -13.89 -6.93 20.00
N TRP A 166 -12.96 -6.35 19.25
CA TRP A 166 -13.23 -5.60 18.04
C TRP A 166 -13.10 -6.47 16.78
N ASP A 167 -13.63 -5.99 15.65
CA ASP A 167 -13.39 -6.62 14.34
C ASP A 167 -11.89 -6.50 13.99
N HIS A 168 -11.30 -7.53 13.36
CA HIS A 168 -9.89 -7.51 12.94
C HIS A 168 -9.56 -6.32 12.02
N ARG A 169 -10.52 -5.86 11.22
CA ARG A 169 -10.39 -4.67 10.36
C ARG A 169 -10.36 -3.35 11.13
N GLU A 170 -10.62 -3.38 12.43
CA GLU A 170 -10.56 -2.21 13.29
C GLU A 170 -9.18 -2.01 13.95
N ALA A 171 -8.12 -2.58 13.36
CA ALA A 171 -6.74 -2.46 13.82
C ALA A 171 -6.31 -1.00 14.13
N GLY A 172 -6.84 -0.01 13.40
CA GLY A 172 -6.61 1.41 13.69
C GLY A 172 -7.11 1.88 15.06
N LYS A 173 -8.09 1.18 15.67
CA LYS A 173 -8.55 1.49 17.05
C LYS A 173 -7.48 1.18 18.10
N VAL A 174 -6.60 0.20 17.83
CA VAL A 174 -5.50 -0.16 18.73
C VAL A 174 -4.58 1.03 18.97
N MET A 175 -4.19 1.77 17.93
CA MET A 175 -3.41 2.99 18.04
C MET A 175 -4.11 4.05 18.91
N GLY A 176 -5.41 4.28 18.65
CA GLY A 176 -6.18 5.28 19.41
C GLY A 176 -6.32 4.88 20.89
N HIS A 177 -6.63 3.62 21.16
CA HIS A 177 -6.80 3.09 22.53
C HIS A 177 -5.46 3.06 23.30
N ALA A 178 -4.34 2.83 22.61
CA ALA A 178 -3.01 2.84 23.20
C ALA A 178 -2.67 4.17 23.91
N ALA A 179 -3.34 5.26 23.54
CA ALA A 179 -3.19 6.57 24.20
C ALA A 179 -3.64 6.57 25.69
N LEU A 180 -4.41 5.56 26.11
CA LEU A 180 -4.78 5.39 27.53
C LEU A 180 -3.60 4.96 28.40
N GLY A 181 -2.50 4.50 27.81
CA GLY A 181 -1.21 4.34 28.47
C GLY A 181 -0.98 2.99 29.15
N GLU A 182 -1.90 2.03 29.02
CA GLU A 182 -1.79 0.70 29.64
C GLU A 182 -2.45 -0.41 28.82
N GLY A 183 -2.14 -1.67 29.16
CA GLY A 183 -2.72 -2.87 28.56
C GLY A 183 -2.16 -3.24 27.18
N ASP A 184 -2.73 -4.27 26.56
CA ASP A 184 -2.23 -4.91 25.34
C ASP A 184 -2.09 -3.95 24.16
N THR A 185 -3.00 -3.00 24.02
CA THR A 185 -2.95 -2.00 22.95
C THR A 185 -1.75 -1.07 23.10
N HIS A 186 -1.43 -0.69 24.34
CA HIS A 186 -0.27 0.14 24.65
C HIS A 186 1.04 -0.59 24.37
N GLU A 187 1.14 -1.86 24.76
CA GLU A 187 2.31 -2.68 24.49
C GLU A 187 2.46 -2.97 22.99
N CYS A 188 1.38 -3.25 22.28
CA CYS A 188 1.39 -3.40 20.82
C CYS A 188 1.93 -2.14 20.12
N GLN A 189 1.47 -0.97 20.56
CA GLN A 189 1.93 0.32 20.03
C GLN A 189 3.43 0.56 20.28
N LYS A 190 3.92 0.27 21.50
CA LYS A 190 5.36 0.40 21.83
C LYS A 190 6.22 -0.53 20.98
N LEU A 191 5.81 -1.78 20.82
CA LEU A 191 6.52 -2.75 19.97
C LEU A 191 6.60 -2.26 18.53
N TRP A 192 5.51 -1.72 18.01
CA TRP A 192 5.49 -1.13 16.67
C TRP A 192 6.43 0.06 16.53
N GLU A 193 6.38 1.01 17.48
CA GLU A 193 7.26 2.18 17.49
C GLU A 193 8.74 1.77 17.47
N ALA A 194 9.12 0.80 18.30
CA ALA A 194 10.48 0.26 18.35
C ALA A 194 10.86 -0.42 17.02
N ARG A 195 9.95 -1.22 16.44
CA ARG A 195 10.21 -1.90 15.17
C ARG A 195 10.35 -0.93 14.01
N LEU A 196 9.49 0.08 13.94
CA LEU A 196 9.54 1.10 12.89
C LEU A 196 10.89 1.83 12.92
N HIS A 197 11.39 2.14 14.11
CA HIS A 197 12.71 2.76 14.28
C HIS A 197 13.82 1.88 13.70
N VAL A 198 13.86 0.61 14.08
CA VAL A 198 14.85 -0.36 13.56
C VAL A 198 14.75 -0.49 12.04
N LEU A 199 13.54 -0.56 11.47
CA LEU A 199 13.36 -0.68 10.01
C LEU A 199 13.91 0.54 9.27
N VAL A 200 13.72 1.74 9.81
CA VAL A 200 14.23 2.96 9.19
C VAL A 200 15.74 3.08 9.36
N GLU A 201 16.30 2.70 10.53
CA GLU A 201 17.76 2.62 10.72
C GLU A 201 18.41 1.61 9.76
N ASP A 202 17.78 0.43 9.58
CA ASP A 202 18.22 -0.57 8.61
C ASP A 202 18.16 0.01 7.18
N ALA A 203 17.07 0.70 6.83
CA ALA A 203 16.92 1.32 5.52
C ALA A 203 18.04 2.35 5.24
N ILE A 204 18.33 3.23 6.18
CA ILE A 204 19.42 4.22 6.08
C ILE A 204 20.76 3.51 5.93
N ARG A 205 21.04 2.52 6.78
CA ARG A 205 22.33 1.79 6.80
C ARG A 205 22.59 1.04 5.50
N GLU A 206 21.58 0.34 4.98
CA GLU A 206 21.73 -0.53 3.81
C GLU A 206 21.73 0.25 2.48
N THR A 207 21.07 1.41 2.42
CA THR A 207 20.96 2.21 1.19
C THR A 207 21.84 3.44 1.17
N GLY A 208 22.25 3.96 2.35
CA GLY A 208 22.93 5.25 2.48
C GLY A 208 22.00 6.46 2.24
N CYS A 209 20.70 6.26 2.02
CA CYS A 209 19.75 7.33 1.71
C CYS A 209 19.37 8.12 2.96
N GLU A 210 19.35 9.45 2.84
CA GLU A 210 18.78 10.37 3.84
C GLU A 210 17.30 10.69 3.56
N CYS A 211 16.76 10.31 2.39
CA CYS A 211 15.36 10.46 2.03
C CYS A 211 14.63 9.14 2.29
N ILE A 212 13.70 9.15 3.24
CA ILE A 212 12.96 7.97 3.67
C ILE A 212 11.47 8.14 3.32
N VAL A 213 10.91 7.13 2.69
CA VAL A 213 9.47 7.05 2.35
C VAL A 213 8.84 5.92 3.15
N LEU A 214 7.72 6.19 3.79
CA LEU A 214 6.90 5.22 4.53
C LEU A 214 5.63 4.92 3.75
N ALA A 215 5.34 3.64 3.47
CA ALA A 215 4.16 3.16 2.77
C ALA A 215 3.67 1.80 3.33
N GLY A 216 2.46 1.37 2.98
CA GLY A 216 1.79 0.20 3.57
C GLY A 216 0.88 0.59 4.74
N GLY A 217 -0.15 -0.22 5.01
CA GLY A 217 -1.23 0.09 5.94
C GLY A 217 -0.77 0.45 7.36
N CYS A 218 0.32 -0.15 7.86
CA CYS A 218 0.88 0.17 9.17
C CYS A 218 1.39 1.62 9.28
N MET A 219 1.70 2.26 8.16
CA MET A 219 2.18 3.66 8.14
C MET A 219 1.07 4.70 8.31
N LEU A 220 -0.20 4.28 8.42
CA LEU A 220 -1.29 5.13 8.91
C LEU A 220 -1.17 5.45 10.41
N ASN A 221 -0.25 4.79 11.14
CA ASN A 221 0.01 5.05 12.54
C ASN A 221 0.77 6.37 12.73
N CYS A 222 0.04 7.47 12.73
CA CYS A 222 0.61 8.82 12.83
C CYS A 222 1.37 9.06 14.16
N VAL A 223 1.03 8.34 15.22
CA VAL A 223 1.74 8.44 16.52
C VAL A 223 3.16 7.91 16.39
N ALA A 224 3.31 6.71 15.81
CA ALA A 224 4.63 6.11 15.58
C ALA A 224 5.46 6.96 14.59
N ASN A 225 4.84 7.40 13.48
CA ASN A 225 5.52 8.23 12.48
C ASN A 225 6.03 9.55 13.07
N TYR A 226 5.24 10.20 13.94
CA TYR A 226 5.66 11.44 14.59
C TYR A 226 6.80 11.21 15.59
N LYS A 227 6.75 10.15 16.39
CA LYS A 227 7.84 9.80 17.32
C LYS A 227 9.12 9.48 16.55
N LEU A 228 9.02 8.71 15.46
CA LEU A 228 10.14 8.44 14.56
C LEU A 228 10.73 9.75 14.03
N LEU A 229 9.93 10.64 13.46
CA LEU A 229 10.40 11.92 12.93
C LEU A 229 11.18 12.74 13.96
N LYS A 230 10.76 12.70 15.22
CA LYS A 230 11.44 13.43 16.33
C LYS A 230 12.79 12.82 16.72
N SER A 231 12.99 11.53 16.48
CA SER A 231 14.23 10.81 16.83
C SER A 231 15.25 10.80 15.71
N LEU A 232 14.83 11.04 14.45
CA LEU A 232 15.73 11.01 13.31
C LEU A 232 16.71 12.20 13.30
N PRO A 233 17.93 12.00 12.78
CA PRO A 233 18.87 13.08 12.51
C PRO A 233 18.25 14.17 11.62
N LYS A 234 18.62 15.43 11.83
CA LYS A 234 18.08 16.57 11.06
C LYS A 234 18.31 16.48 9.53
N ALA A 235 19.33 15.74 9.11
CA ALA A 235 19.63 15.53 7.69
C ALA A 235 18.60 14.61 7.03
N VAL A 236 17.99 13.69 7.78
CA VAL A 236 17.04 12.71 7.27
C VAL A 236 15.69 13.38 6.98
N LYS A 237 15.23 13.25 5.75
CA LYS A 237 13.91 13.70 5.29
C LYS A 237 12.95 12.52 5.30
N LEU A 238 11.81 12.69 5.94
CA LEU A 238 10.78 11.66 6.06
C LEU A 238 9.53 12.09 5.30
N TYR A 239 9.08 11.22 4.39
CA TYR A 239 7.77 11.33 3.73
C TYR A 239 6.91 10.13 4.13
N THR A 240 5.70 10.37 4.55
CA THR A 240 4.70 9.33 4.82
C THR A 240 3.58 9.44 3.79
N GLU A 241 3.31 8.35 3.07
CA GLU A 241 2.25 8.33 2.06
C GLU A 241 0.86 8.50 2.72
N PRO A 242 0.08 9.50 2.33
CA PRO A 242 -1.25 9.72 2.92
C PRO A 242 -2.25 8.59 2.60
N VAL A 243 -2.14 7.95 1.44
CA VAL A 243 -2.96 6.80 1.04
C VAL A 243 -2.12 5.53 1.19
N ALA A 244 -1.56 5.33 2.41
CA ALA A 244 -0.61 4.26 2.68
C ALA A 244 -1.23 2.85 2.62
N HIS A 245 -2.54 2.69 2.86
CA HIS A 245 -3.25 1.40 2.79
C HIS A 245 -3.44 0.92 1.34
N ASP A 246 -4.04 -0.25 1.16
CA ASP A 246 -4.24 -0.93 -0.14
C ASP A 246 -4.88 -0.06 -1.23
N GLY A 247 -5.73 0.90 -0.84
CA GLY A 247 -6.29 1.86 -1.78
C GLY A 247 -5.22 2.58 -2.62
N GLY A 248 -4.07 2.89 -2.04
CA GLY A 248 -2.95 3.54 -2.73
C GLY A 248 -2.26 2.68 -3.78
N THR A 249 -2.47 1.36 -3.77
CA THR A 249 -1.83 0.44 -4.72
C THR A 249 -2.28 0.67 -6.16
N SER A 250 -3.52 1.16 -6.39
CA SER A 250 -3.97 1.58 -7.71
C SER A 250 -3.17 2.76 -8.25
N ILE A 251 -2.80 3.71 -7.38
CA ILE A 251 -1.94 4.85 -7.70
C ILE A 251 -0.54 4.36 -8.05
N GLY A 252 0.04 3.51 -7.20
CA GLY A 252 1.38 2.96 -7.40
C GLY A 252 1.49 2.14 -8.69
N ALA A 253 0.51 1.29 -8.99
CA ALA A 253 0.47 0.52 -10.22
C ALA A 253 0.43 1.43 -11.47
N ALA A 254 -0.37 2.51 -11.43
CA ALA A 254 -0.42 3.47 -12.53
C ALA A 254 0.92 4.19 -12.73
N TYR A 255 1.60 4.58 -11.66
CA TYR A 255 2.93 5.18 -11.74
C TYR A 255 3.98 4.22 -12.31
N LEU A 256 3.97 2.94 -11.91
CA LEU A 256 4.89 1.94 -12.45
C LEU A 256 4.77 1.83 -13.96
N VAL A 257 3.55 1.84 -14.51
CA VAL A 257 3.35 1.84 -15.97
C VAL A 257 3.85 3.14 -16.60
N HIS A 258 3.54 4.28 -16.01
CA HIS A 258 3.93 5.59 -16.55
C HIS A 258 5.44 5.72 -16.71
N TYR A 259 6.20 5.37 -15.68
CA TYR A 259 7.66 5.52 -15.71
C TYR A 259 8.35 4.41 -16.51
N ALA A 260 7.84 3.17 -16.50
CA ALA A 260 8.36 2.08 -17.32
C ALA A 260 8.20 2.37 -18.83
N THR A 261 7.17 3.08 -19.25
CA THR A 261 6.95 3.44 -20.66
C THR A 261 7.81 4.63 -21.10
N LYS A 262 8.12 5.56 -20.20
CA LYS A 262 9.03 6.68 -20.49
C LYS A 262 10.46 6.21 -20.78
N ILE A 263 10.98 5.26 -20.02
CA ILE A 263 12.34 4.72 -20.20
C ILE A 263 12.50 4.03 -21.55
N ARG A 264 11.44 3.50 -22.16
CA ARG A 264 11.51 2.84 -23.49
C ARG A 264 11.53 3.80 -24.67
N HIS A 265 11.31 5.08 -24.46
CA HIS A 265 11.25 6.13 -25.48
C HIS A 265 12.38 7.16 -25.41
N THR A 266 13.29 7.01 -24.44
CA THR A 266 14.56 7.75 -24.33
C THR A 266 15.73 6.85 -24.73
#